data_e4c784bb4dadecae2f43884ea0f22a03
#
_entry.id   e4c784bb4dadecae2f43884ea0f22a03
#
_cell.length_a   1.000
_cell.length_b   1.000
_cell.length_c   1.000
_cell.angle_alpha   90.00
_cell.angle_beta   90.00
_cell.angle_gamma   90.00
#
_symmetry.space_group_name_H-M   'P 1'
#
loop_
_entity.id
_entity.type
_entity.pdbx_description
1 polymer ?
#
loop_
_entity_poly.entity_id
_entity_poly.type
_entity_poly.pdbx_seq_one_letter_code
_entity_poly.pdbx_strand_id
1 'polypeptide(L)'
;MAKTKTTFYCQSCGANASKWIGKCPSCNEWNTYVEEVVPTGTDHNKWKSSATKETKAAKPRLITEIELESSPRIILPDEELNRVLGGGLVPGSLTLLGGEPGIGKSTLLLQLAVRLKNKKILYISGEESEQQVRMRAERIGKLESNCYILTETSTQNIFRQIEELKPEFVIVDSIQTLYSSVYESAPGTVSQIRGCAGELLRYSKETATPVLMIGHITKDGSIAGPKVLEHMVDTVLQFEGDRHHIYRIVRAVKNRFGSTAELGIYEMQGAGLTEVANPSQLLLSQRDAQLSGTAIACTLEGARPILIETQALVSTAVYGTPQRTTTGFDMRRLHILLAVLEKRCGFRLGAKDVFLNIAGGIRVEDPAIDLAVICSILSSSEDLSIDPMICFAGEVGLTGEIRPVNRIETRIKEAARLGFKKIFVSRYNLQGLDLKSEKSIEVIGVGRVDEVLQALFA
;
A
#
# COMPACT_ATOMS: atom_id res chain seq x y z
N MET A 1 39.92 -2.37 26.77
CA MET A 1 39.15 -1.19 26.33
C MET A 1 38.82 -1.40 24.84
N ALA A 2 37.56 -1.53 24.48
CA ALA A 2 37.15 -1.65 23.08
C ALA A 2 37.48 -0.34 22.34
N LYS A 3 38.13 -0.41 21.19
CA LYS A 3 38.38 0.76 20.36
C LYS A 3 37.06 1.25 19.80
N THR A 4 36.58 2.40 20.21
CA THR A 4 35.40 3.08 19.67
C THR A 4 35.82 3.98 18.52
N LYS A 5 35.00 4.05 17.47
CA LYS A 5 35.19 4.99 16.35
C LYS A 5 33.95 5.84 16.23
N THR A 6 34.12 7.12 16.26
CA THR A 6 33.07 8.10 16.02
C THR A 6 32.75 8.12 14.51
N THR A 7 31.49 8.03 14.17
CA THR A 7 30.97 8.09 12.80
C THR A 7 29.70 8.95 12.79
N PHE A 8 29.49 9.73 11.75
CA PHE A 8 28.32 10.58 11.59
C PHE A 8 27.32 9.88 10.67
N TYR A 9 26.06 9.78 11.10
CA TYR A 9 24.98 9.19 10.31
C TYR A 9 23.91 10.23 9.96
N CYS A 10 23.49 10.23 8.71
CA CYS A 10 22.36 11.02 8.27
C CYS A 10 21.05 10.43 8.82
N GLN A 11 20.29 11.21 9.59
CA GLN A 11 19.04 10.77 10.22
C GLN A 11 17.93 10.49 9.21
N SER A 12 18.01 11.06 8.00
CA SER A 12 17.00 10.88 6.96
C SER A 12 17.25 9.65 6.09
N CYS A 13 18.49 9.36 5.69
CA CYS A 13 18.79 8.27 4.75
C CYS A 13 19.78 7.22 5.26
N GLY A 14 20.37 7.40 6.47
CA GLY A 14 21.33 6.48 7.07
C GLY A 14 22.72 6.49 6.41
N ALA A 15 23.01 7.37 5.48
CA ALA A 15 24.34 7.52 4.89
C ALA A 15 25.34 7.88 5.98
N ASN A 16 26.52 7.24 5.98
CA ASN A 16 27.56 7.50 6.97
C ASN A 16 28.68 8.40 6.41
N ALA A 17 29.29 9.15 7.30
CA ALA A 17 30.47 9.95 6.99
C ALA A 17 31.44 9.92 8.17
N SER A 18 32.75 10.06 7.89
CA SER A 18 33.79 10.12 8.91
C SER A 18 33.87 11.47 9.65
N LYS A 19 33.16 12.48 9.12
CA LYS A 19 33.09 13.84 9.66
C LYS A 19 31.68 14.37 9.47
N TRP A 20 31.27 15.32 10.30
CA TRP A 20 30.01 16.03 10.10
C TRP A 20 29.99 16.78 8.77
N ILE A 21 28.91 16.64 8.02
CA ILE A 21 28.69 17.27 6.73
C ILE A 21 27.36 18.01 6.76
N GLY A 22 27.36 19.30 6.39
CA GLY A 22 26.14 20.13 6.43
C GLY A 22 25.03 19.68 5.48
N LYS A 23 25.39 19.10 4.33
CA LYS A 23 24.43 18.56 3.36
C LYS A 23 24.73 17.10 3.06
N CYS A 24 23.73 16.23 3.17
CA CYS A 24 23.89 14.81 2.87
C CYS A 24 24.07 14.60 1.36
N PRO A 25 25.15 13.93 0.89
CA PRO A 25 25.34 13.66 -0.53
C PRO A 25 24.40 12.60 -1.09
N SER A 26 23.75 11.81 -0.24
CA SER A 26 22.86 10.72 -0.62
C SER A 26 21.39 11.17 -0.79
N CYS A 27 20.85 11.93 0.18
CA CYS A 27 19.46 12.40 0.15
C CYS A 27 19.33 13.92 -0.11
N ASN A 28 20.44 14.65 -0.21
CA ASN A 28 20.50 16.10 -0.41
C ASN A 28 19.89 16.97 0.72
N GLU A 29 19.52 16.40 1.86
CA GLU A 29 18.99 17.14 3.01
C GLU A 29 20.10 17.82 3.83
N TRP A 30 19.75 18.95 4.45
CA TRP A 30 20.67 19.75 5.24
C TRP A 30 20.57 19.45 6.72
N ASN A 31 21.71 19.52 7.45
CA ASN A 31 21.81 19.40 8.91
C ASN A 31 21.25 18.09 9.49
N THR A 32 21.33 16.99 8.73
CA THR A 32 20.79 15.68 9.10
C THR A 32 21.83 14.73 9.72
N TYR A 33 23.12 15.11 9.77
CA TYR A 33 24.17 14.27 10.34
C TYR A 33 24.25 14.41 11.85
N VAL A 34 24.16 13.27 12.54
CA VAL A 34 24.33 13.15 14.00
C VAL A 34 25.54 12.27 14.29
N GLU A 35 26.31 12.65 15.30
CA GLU A 35 27.47 11.90 15.75
C GLU A 35 27.05 10.64 16.51
N GLU A 36 27.57 9.49 16.12
CA GLU A 36 27.35 8.21 16.79
C GLU A 36 28.68 7.49 17.04
N VAL A 37 28.82 6.90 18.21
CA VAL A 37 29.98 6.10 18.58
C VAL A 37 29.76 4.65 18.24
N VAL A 38 30.53 4.12 17.29
CA VAL A 38 30.44 2.73 16.84
C VAL A 38 31.63 1.92 17.37
N PRO A 39 31.39 0.82 18.10
CA PRO A 39 32.46 -0.05 18.55
C PRO A 39 33.12 -0.74 17.37
N THR A 40 34.47 -0.63 17.27
CA THR A 40 35.27 -1.35 16.28
C THR A 40 35.65 -2.72 16.81
N GLY A 41 35.08 -3.79 16.28
CA GLY A 41 35.53 -5.14 16.54
C GLY A 41 34.65 -5.94 17.50
N THR A 42 33.36 -5.96 17.27
CA THR A 42 32.45 -6.85 18.00
C THR A 42 31.98 -8.02 17.12
N ASP A 43 32.12 -9.19 17.70
CA ASP A 43 31.51 -10.42 17.21
C ASP A 43 30.00 -10.22 17.04
N HIS A 44 29.51 -10.13 15.81
CA HIS A 44 28.10 -9.97 15.48
C HIS A 44 27.24 -11.21 15.83
N ASN A 45 27.79 -12.18 16.58
CA ASN A 45 27.14 -13.45 16.93
C ASN A 45 26.56 -13.50 18.36
N LYS A 46 26.41 -12.37 19.06
CA LYS A 46 25.97 -12.37 20.47
C LYS A 46 24.52 -12.74 20.75
N TRP A 47 23.70 -13.03 19.75
CA TRP A 47 22.35 -13.57 20.01
C TRP A 47 22.40 -15.09 20.33
N LYS A 48 23.49 -15.80 20.00
CA LYS A 48 23.68 -17.19 20.45
C LYS A 48 24.23 -17.17 21.86
N SER A 49 23.43 -17.55 22.86
CA SER A 49 23.93 -17.86 24.17
C SER A 49 24.98 -18.98 24.05
N SER A 50 26.19 -18.69 24.41
CA SER A 50 27.34 -19.54 24.82
C SER A 50 27.32 -21.06 24.56
N ALA A 51 26.73 -21.56 23.47
CA ALA A 51 26.93 -22.93 23.04
C ALA A 51 27.78 -22.89 21.76
N THR A 52 29.08 -23.09 21.92
CA THR A 52 30.08 -23.26 20.88
C THR A 52 29.65 -24.36 19.88
N LYS A 53 28.92 -23.98 18.85
CA LYS A 53 28.94 -24.70 17.58
C LYS A 53 29.65 -23.80 16.58
N GLU A 54 30.85 -24.22 16.18
CA GLU A 54 31.57 -23.66 15.04
C GLU A 54 30.59 -23.55 13.88
N THR A 55 30.27 -22.30 13.49
CA THR A 55 29.51 -22.06 12.26
C THR A 55 30.40 -22.53 11.10
N LYS A 56 30.13 -23.72 10.60
CA LYS A 56 30.75 -24.19 9.36
C LYS A 56 30.52 -23.15 8.29
N ALA A 57 31.60 -22.59 7.75
CA ALA A 57 31.52 -21.67 6.64
C ALA A 57 30.66 -22.30 5.52
N ALA A 58 29.68 -21.54 5.03
CA ALA A 58 28.81 -21.99 3.97
C ALA A 58 29.66 -22.29 2.73
N LYS A 59 29.55 -23.54 2.19
CA LYS A 59 30.21 -23.91 0.93
C LYS A 59 29.30 -23.57 -0.24
N PRO A 60 29.86 -23.11 -1.37
CA PRO A 60 29.07 -22.93 -2.57
C PRO A 60 28.46 -24.24 -3.03
N ARG A 61 27.20 -24.24 -3.46
CA ARG A 61 26.48 -25.38 -4.03
C ARG A 61 25.99 -25.03 -5.43
N LEU A 62 25.94 -26.01 -6.32
CA LEU A 62 25.26 -25.82 -7.60
C LEU A 62 23.79 -25.58 -7.38
N ILE A 63 23.18 -24.64 -8.16
CA ILE A 63 21.77 -24.31 -8.03
C ILE A 63 20.86 -25.54 -8.25
N THR A 64 21.30 -26.47 -9.07
CA THR A 64 20.61 -27.74 -9.35
C THR A 64 20.66 -28.75 -8.20
N GLU A 65 21.61 -28.60 -7.26
CA GLU A 65 21.78 -29.45 -6.07
C GLU A 65 21.04 -28.89 -4.86
N ILE A 66 20.46 -27.70 -4.99
CA ILE A 66 19.65 -27.09 -3.95
C ILE A 66 18.26 -27.70 -4.07
N GLU A 67 17.95 -28.64 -3.18
CA GLU A 67 16.57 -29.09 -3.04
C GLU A 67 15.68 -27.93 -2.62
N LEU A 68 14.64 -27.69 -3.41
CA LEU A 68 13.57 -26.79 -3.00
C LEU A 68 12.83 -27.48 -1.85
N GLU A 69 13.28 -27.26 -0.62
CA GLU A 69 12.42 -27.55 0.52
C GLU A 69 11.12 -26.79 0.27
N SER A 70 10.06 -27.50 -0.03
CA SER A 70 8.73 -26.95 -0.20
C SER A 70 8.21 -26.55 1.18
N SER A 71 8.82 -25.51 1.77
CA SER A 71 8.27 -24.88 2.96
C SER A 71 7.07 -24.05 2.50
N PRO A 72 5.83 -24.56 2.69
CA PRO A 72 4.66 -23.86 2.22
C PRO A 72 4.56 -22.49 2.90
N ARG A 73 4.10 -21.49 2.18
CA ARG A 73 3.83 -20.18 2.76
C ARG A 73 2.85 -20.33 3.94
N ILE A 74 3.02 -19.52 4.95
CA ILE A 74 2.04 -19.42 6.03
C ILE A 74 0.87 -18.60 5.51
N ILE A 75 -0.26 -19.27 5.29
CA ILE A 75 -1.51 -18.62 4.92
C ILE A 75 -2.08 -17.92 6.15
N LEU A 76 -2.25 -16.62 6.04
CA LEU A 76 -2.82 -15.79 7.08
C LEU A 76 -4.35 -15.88 7.06
N PRO A 77 -5.03 -15.69 8.19
CA PRO A 77 -6.48 -15.58 8.26
C PRO A 77 -6.98 -14.21 7.77
N ASP A 78 -6.41 -13.72 6.65
CA ASP A 78 -6.65 -12.43 6.05
C ASP A 78 -6.30 -12.52 4.55
N GLU A 79 -7.33 -12.53 3.70
CA GLU A 79 -7.15 -12.74 2.25
C GLU A 79 -6.54 -11.52 1.57
N GLU A 80 -6.86 -10.32 2.01
CA GLU A 80 -6.31 -9.09 1.46
C GLU A 80 -4.80 -9.00 1.73
N LEU A 81 -4.36 -9.37 2.93
CA LEU A 81 -2.93 -9.40 3.26
C LEU A 81 -2.19 -10.54 2.55
N ASN A 82 -2.81 -11.73 2.43
CA ASN A 82 -2.24 -12.83 1.64
C ASN A 82 -2.02 -12.40 0.19
N ARG A 83 -2.97 -11.68 -0.40
CA ARG A 83 -2.86 -11.13 -1.77
C ARG A 83 -1.66 -10.21 -1.89
N VAL A 84 -1.53 -9.23 -1.01
CA VAL A 84 -0.42 -8.25 -1.03
C VAL A 84 0.93 -8.90 -0.80
N LEU A 85 0.99 -9.96 0.02
CA LEU A 85 2.19 -10.76 0.25
C LEU A 85 2.52 -11.71 -0.92
N GLY A 86 1.61 -11.86 -1.90
CA GLY A 86 1.77 -12.78 -3.03
C GLY A 86 1.44 -14.24 -2.67
N GLY A 87 0.48 -14.44 -1.76
CA GLY A 87 -0.04 -15.74 -1.35
C GLY A 87 0.38 -16.20 0.04
N GLY A 88 0.72 -15.26 0.94
CA GLY A 88 1.06 -15.54 2.34
C GLY A 88 2.51 -15.26 2.72
N LEU A 89 2.84 -15.43 4.00
CA LEU A 89 4.18 -15.20 4.54
C LEU A 89 5.15 -16.31 4.11
N VAL A 90 6.30 -15.90 3.61
CA VAL A 90 7.39 -16.83 3.25
C VAL A 90 8.21 -17.15 4.50
N PRO A 91 8.46 -18.44 4.80
CA PRO A 91 9.35 -18.83 5.90
C PRO A 91 10.72 -18.17 5.77
N GLY A 92 11.25 -17.68 6.88
CA GLY A 92 12.54 -16.97 6.89
C GLY A 92 12.51 -15.59 6.26
N SER A 93 11.34 -15.00 6.01
CA SER A 93 11.22 -13.62 5.50
C SER A 93 11.15 -12.60 6.62
N LEU A 94 11.73 -11.43 6.35
CA LEU A 94 11.56 -10.23 7.17
C LEU A 94 10.68 -9.23 6.41
N THR A 95 9.50 -8.95 6.97
CA THR A 95 8.51 -8.01 6.39
C THR A 95 8.39 -6.77 7.25
N LEU A 96 8.42 -5.59 6.63
CA LEU A 96 8.18 -4.29 7.27
C LEU A 96 6.81 -3.77 6.90
N LEU A 97 5.98 -3.44 7.89
CA LEU A 97 4.72 -2.71 7.73
C LEU A 97 4.92 -1.26 8.16
N GLY A 98 5.04 -0.35 7.19
CA GLY A 98 5.16 1.09 7.40
C GLY A 98 3.80 1.79 7.32
N GLY A 99 3.69 2.97 7.93
CA GLY A 99 2.49 3.80 7.85
C GLY A 99 2.43 4.88 8.94
N GLU A 100 1.56 5.87 8.78
CA GLU A 100 1.39 6.93 9.78
C GLU A 100 1.00 6.38 11.17
N PRO A 101 1.35 7.07 12.27
CA PRO A 101 0.85 6.75 13.60
C PRO A 101 -0.68 6.81 13.65
N GLY A 102 -1.30 5.79 14.28
CA GLY A 102 -2.75 5.71 14.43
C GLY A 102 -3.52 5.21 13.20
N ILE A 103 -2.86 4.83 12.09
CA ILE A 103 -3.52 4.32 10.88
C ILE A 103 -4.15 2.93 11.06
N GLY A 104 -3.70 2.13 12.05
CA GLY A 104 -4.21 0.80 12.34
C GLY A 104 -3.20 -0.35 12.22
N LYS A 105 -1.89 -0.08 12.05
CA LYS A 105 -0.84 -1.10 11.91
C LYS A 105 -0.85 -2.15 13.02
N SER A 106 -0.76 -1.68 14.27
CA SER A 106 -0.78 -2.55 15.46
C SER A 106 -2.09 -3.32 15.60
N THR A 107 -3.22 -2.72 15.19
CA THR A 107 -4.52 -3.39 15.16
C THR A 107 -4.52 -4.54 14.16
N LEU A 108 -4.05 -4.30 12.92
CA LEU A 108 -3.97 -5.33 11.88
C LEU A 108 -3.12 -6.52 12.34
N LEU A 109 -1.91 -6.25 12.87
CA LEU A 109 -1.01 -7.33 13.25
C LEU A 109 -1.48 -8.10 14.50
N LEU A 110 -2.05 -7.41 15.47
CA LEU A 110 -2.63 -8.08 16.62
C LEU A 110 -3.85 -8.94 16.21
N GLN A 111 -4.66 -8.45 15.28
CA GLN A 111 -5.79 -9.18 14.71
C GLN A 111 -5.34 -10.47 14.01
N LEU A 112 -4.25 -10.42 13.24
CA LEU A 112 -3.64 -11.60 12.64
C LEU A 112 -3.15 -12.59 13.71
N ALA A 113 -2.45 -12.09 14.73
CA ALA A 113 -1.92 -12.91 15.81
C ALA A 113 -3.01 -13.64 16.59
N VAL A 114 -4.13 -12.97 16.84
CA VAL A 114 -5.29 -13.56 17.57
C VAL A 114 -6.05 -14.55 16.69
N ARG A 115 -6.15 -14.32 15.38
CA ARG A 115 -6.92 -15.19 14.46
C ARG A 115 -6.15 -16.41 13.97
N LEU A 116 -4.82 -16.39 13.97
CA LEU A 116 -3.95 -17.50 13.50
C LEU A 116 -3.82 -18.58 14.58
N LYS A 117 -4.80 -19.48 14.69
CA LYS A 117 -4.93 -20.46 15.81
C LYS A 117 -3.89 -21.57 15.80
N ASN A 118 -3.40 -21.98 14.63
CA ASN A 118 -2.59 -23.20 14.45
C ASN A 118 -1.08 -22.95 14.50
N LYS A 119 -0.65 -21.74 14.90
CA LYS A 119 0.75 -21.35 14.96
C LYS A 119 1.08 -20.72 16.31
N LYS A 120 2.27 -21.04 16.81
CA LYS A 120 2.81 -20.38 17.99
C LYS A 120 3.41 -19.05 17.60
N ILE A 121 2.78 -17.96 18.07
CA ILE A 121 3.14 -16.59 17.70
C ILE A 121 3.73 -15.87 18.91
N LEU A 122 4.81 -15.14 18.71
CA LEU A 122 5.33 -14.21 19.69
C LEU A 122 5.06 -12.77 19.22
N TYR A 123 4.25 -12.04 19.96
CA TYR A 123 3.97 -10.62 19.77
C TYR A 123 4.81 -9.82 20.75
N ILE A 124 5.78 -9.07 20.25
CA ILE A 124 6.69 -8.24 21.01
C ILE A 124 6.19 -6.81 20.96
N SER A 125 5.87 -6.24 22.11
CA SER A 125 5.44 -4.85 22.26
C SER A 125 6.51 -4.04 22.98
N GLY A 126 6.97 -2.98 22.34
CA GLY A 126 7.89 -2.02 22.96
C GLY A 126 7.21 -0.71 23.39
N GLU A 127 5.92 -0.52 23.06
CA GLU A 127 5.18 0.71 23.33
C GLU A 127 4.03 0.52 24.32
N GLU A 128 3.41 -0.65 24.32
CA GLU A 128 2.23 -0.94 25.14
C GLU A 128 2.51 -2.03 26.18
N SER A 129 1.87 -1.90 27.33
CA SER A 129 1.89 -2.93 28.39
C SER A 129 1.07 -4.17 27.96
N GLU A 130 1.35 -5.31 28.59
CA GLU A 130 0.58 -6.56 28.39
C GLU A 130 -0.93 -6.35 28.58
N GLN A 131 -1.32 -5.56 29.56
CA GLN A 131 -2.74 -5.25 29.82
C GLN A 131 -3.37 -4.43 28.68
N GLN A 132 -2.65 -3.46 28.13
CA GLN A 132 -3.15 -2.66 27.02
C GLN A 132 -3.30 -3.49 25.74
N VAL A 133 -2.30 -4.33 25.44
CA VAL A 133 -2.37 -5.28 24.32
C VAL A 133 -3.53 -6.25 24.51
N ARG A 134 -3.72 -6.78 25.73
CA ARG A 134 -4.84 -7.67 26.10
C ARG A 134 -6.21 -7.01 25.88
N MET A 135 -6.40 -5.79 26.39
CA MET A 135 -7.66 -5.05 26.22
C MET A 135 -7.98 -4.80 24.74
N ARG A 136 -6.95 -4.50 23.92
CA ARG A 136 -7.11 -4.36 22.49
C ARG A 136 -7.50 -5.69 21.84
N ALA A 137 -6.83 -6.78 22.21
CA ALA A 137 -7.11 -8.12 21.68
C ALA A 137 -8.55 -8.58 22.00
N GLU A 138 -9.07 -8.33 23.20
CA GLU A 138 -10.46 -8.63 23.59
C GLU A 138 -11.49 -7.88 22.74
N ARG A 139 -11.18 -6.65 22.35
CA ARG A 139 -12.04 -5.85 21.46
C ARG A 139 -12.07 -6.39 20.04
N ILE A 140 -10.95 -6.97 19.56
CA ILE A 140 -10.79 -7.52 18.21
C ILE A 140 -11.51 -8.86 18.04
N GLY A 141 -11.60 -9.69 19.09
CA GLY A 141 -12.27 -10.98 19.00
C GLY A 141 -11.99 -11.95 20.14
N LYS A 142 -12.39 -13.20 19.96
CA LYS A 142 -12.17 -14.26 20.96
C LYS A 142 -10.70 -14.62 21.05
N LEU A 143 -10.19 -14.73 22.27
CA LEU A 143 -8.80 -15.06 22.58
C LEU A 143 -8.60 -16.59 22.64
N GLU A 144 -8.64 -17.25 21.49
CA GLU A 144 -8.45 -18.71 21.37
C GLU A 144 -7.14 -19.05 20.63
N SER A 145 -6.14 -18.15 20.66
CA SER A 145 -4.91 -18.29 19.87
C SER A 145 -3.70 -18.70 20.72
N ASN A 146 -2.68 -19.28 20.07
CA ASN A 146 -1.36 -19.52 20.64
C ASN A 146 -0.46 -18.27 20.52
N CYS A 147 -1.01 -17.08 20.83
CA CYS A 147 -0.28 -15.83 20.80
C CYS A 147 0.28 -15.50 22.19
N TYR A 148 1.60 -15.44 22.28
CA TYR A 148 2.33 -15.03 23.48
C TYR A 148 2.71 -13.56 23.36
N ILE A 149 2.48 -12.78 24.40
CA ILE A 149 2.83 -11.36 24.45
C ILE A 149 4.12 -11.21 25.26
N LEU A 150 5.06 -10.43 24.75
CA LEU A 150 6.30 -10.07 25.42
C LEU A 150 6.48 -8.56 25.38
N THR A 151 6.45 -7.92 26.54
CA THR A 151 6.75 -6.48 26.69
C THR A 151 8.24 -6.29 27.00
N GLU A 152 9.06 -6.23 25.96
CA GLU A 152 10.52 -6.11 26.06
C GLU A 152 11.07 -5.31 24.88
N THR A 153 12.12 -4.55 25.15
CA THR A 153 12.78 -3.71 24.14
C THR A 153 14.24 -4.13 23.87
N SER A 154 14.87 -4.89 24.78
CA SER A 154 16.23 -5.41 24.60
C SER A 154 16.24 -6.62 23.67
N THR A 155 16.93 -6.53 22.53
CA THR A 155 17.05 -7.65 21.59
C THR A 155 17.67 -8.90 22.22
N GLN A 156 18.62 -8.74 23.16
CA GLN A 156 19.24 -9.87 23.87
C GLN A 156 18.22 -10.65 24.71
N ASN A 157 17.35 -9.95 25.42
CA ASN A 157 16.29 -10.60 26.20
C ASN A 157 15.24 -11.22 25.30
N ILE A 158 14.85 -10.53 24.22
CA ILE A 158 13.92 -11.03 23.22
C ILE A 158 14.41 -12.35 22.63
N PHE A 159 15.67 -12.42 22.18
CA PHE A 159 16.21 -13.67 21.61
C PHE A 159 16.30 -14.81 22.63
N ARG A 160 16.55 -14.52 23.91
CA ARG A 160 16.48 -15.54 24.97
C ARG A 160 15.08 -16.13 25.06
N GLN A 161 14.04 -15.30 25.07
CA GLN A 161 12.65 -15.78 25.11
C GLN A 161 12.24 -16.51 23.84
N ILE A 162 12.76 -16.11 22.68
CA ILE A 162 12.58 -16.81 21.40
C ILE A 162 13.19 -18.20 21.43
N GLU A 163 14.40 -18.38 22.00
CA GLU A 163 15.06 -19.68 22.12
C GLU A 163 14.26 -20.66 23.01
N GLU A 164 13.66 -20.15 24.10
CA GLU A 164 12.82 -20.93 25.02
C GLU A 164 11.45 -21.28 24.42
N LEU A 165 10.78 -20.27 23.83
CA LEU A 165 9.42 -20.39 23.30
C LEU A 165 9.38 -21.13 21.96
N LYS A 166 10.39 -20.95 21.10
CA LYS A 166 10.47 -21.44 19.71
C LYS A 166 9.20 -21.09 18.90
N PRO A 167 8.92 -19.80 18.70
CA PRO A 167 7.76 -19.37 17.95
C PRO A 167 7.91 -19.72 16.47
N GLU A 168 6.78 -19.96 15.80
CA GLU A 168 6.71 -20.20 14.36
C GLU A 168 6.49 -18.90 13.56
N PHE A 169 6.15 -17.80 14.26
CA PHE A 169 5.96 -16.47 13.69
C PHE A 169 6.22 -15.42 14.77
N VAL A 170 6.96 -14.35 14.42
CA VAL A 170 7.30 -13.26 15.34
C VAL A 170 6.74 -11.93 14.78
N ILE A 171 6.08 -11.17 15.63
CA ILE A 171 5.61 -9.81 15.36
C ILE A 171 6.33 -8.85 16.29
N VAL A 172 6.82 -7.72 15.75
CA VAL A 172 7.52 -6.66 16.50
C VAL A 172 6.77 -5.33 16.34
N ASP A 173 6.27 -4.80 17.45
CA ASP A 173 5.52 -3.52 17.53
C ASP A 173 6.14 -2.59 18.58
N SER A 174 7.06 -1.67 18.20
CA SER A 174 7.61 -1.38 16.89
C SER A 174 9.15 -1.54 16.87
N ILE A 175 9.76 -1.56 15.68
CA ILE A 175 11.22 -1.62 15.54
C ILE A 175 11.93 -0.40 16.14
N GLN A 176 11.26 0.75 16.24
CA GLN A 176 11.82 1.99 16.77
C GLN A 176 12.09 1.92 18.28
N THR A 177 11.37 1.09 19.01
CA THR A 177 11.51 0.95 20.45
C THR A 177 12.60 -0.04 20.86
N LEU A 178 13.00 -0.91 19.92
CA LEU A 178 14.02 -1.91 20.21
C LEU A 178 15.41 -1.29 20.33
N TYR A 179 16.22 -1.87 21.21
CA TYR A 179 17.63 -1.56 21.30
C TYR A 179 18.48 -2.82 21.47
N SER A 180 19.68 -2.77 20.96
CA SER A 180 20.71 -3.78 21.15
C SER A 180 21.88 -3.20 21.93
N SER A 181 22.33 -3.89 22.97
CA SER A 181 23.51 -3.49 23.73
C SER A 181 24.82 -3.56 22.93
N VAL A 182 24.78 -4.10 21.72
CA VAL A 182 25.93 -4.13 20.80
C VAL A 182 26.23 -2.75 20.24
N TYR A 183 25.24 -1.86 20.17
CA TYR A 183 25.37 -0.50 19.63
C TYR A 183 25.25 0.50 20.77
N GLU A 184 26.24 1.40 20.90
CA GLU A 184 26.30 2.40 22.00
C GLU A 184 25.37 3.62 21.78
N SER A 185 24.60 3.63 20.69
CA SER A 185 23.67 4.71 20.36
C SER A 185 22.35 4.59 21.12
N ALA A 186 21.63 5.70 21.30
CA ALA A 186 20.35 5.73 22.00
C ALA A 186 19.26 4.94 21.25
N PRO A 187 18.28 4.34 21.96
CA PRO A 187 17.10 3.73 21.33
C PRO A 187 16.41 4.70 20.36
N GLY A 188 15.88 4.20 19.25
CA GLY A 188 15.22 5.01 18.23
C GLY A 188 16.15 5.71 17.24
N THR A 189 17.47 5.68 17.45
CA THR A 189 18.42 6.17 16.44
C THR A 189 18.51 5.24 15.24
N VAL A 190 18.91 5.77 14.10
CA VAL A 190 19.06 5.00 12.84
C VAL A 190 20.00 3.81 12.99
N SER A 191 21.07 3.97 13.77
CA SER A 191 22.06 2.93 14.05
C SER A 191 21.42 1.78 14.84
N GLN A 192 20.67 2.09 15.91
CA GLN A 192 19.94 1.08 16.69
C GLN A 192 18.89 0.36 15.85
N ILE A 193 18.04 1.11 15.13
CA ILE A 193 16.98 0.55 14.28
C ILE A 193 17.59 -0.40 13.24
N ARG A 194 18.67 0.03 12.57
CA ARG A 194 19.40 -0.80 11.60
C ARG A 194 20.02 -2.03 12.23
N GLY A 195 20.63 -1.88 13.40
CA GLY A 195 21.25 -2.96 14.14
C GLY A 195 20.23 -4.02 14.56
N CYS A 196 19.15 -3.62 15.23
CA CYS A 196 18.07 -4.51 15.65
C CYS A 196 17.41 -5.23 14.46
N ALA A 197 17.13 -4.50 13.35
CA ALA A 197 16.60 -5.10 12.14
C ALA A 197 17.56 -6.11 11.51
N GLY A 198 18.88 -5.85 11.57
CA GLY A 198 19.92 -6.79 11.13
C GLY A 198 19.98 -8.07 11.96
N GLU A 199 19.80 -7.97 13.28
CA GLU A 199 19.71 -9.12 14.18
C GLU A 199 18.45 -9.95 13.89
N LEU A 200 17.30 -9.31 13.71
CA LEU A 200 16.02 -9.97 13.34
C LEU A 200 16.09 -10.65 11.96
N LEU A 201 16.72 -9.99 10.98
CA LEU A 201 16.93 -10.58 9.65
C LEU A 201 17.78 -11.85 9.71
N ARG A 202 18.87 -11.81 10.48
CA ARG A 202 19.73 -12.99 10.66
C ARG A 202 18.96 -14.13 11.31
N TYR A 203 18.27 -13.85 12.41
CA TYR A 203 17.42 -14.84 13.09
C TYR A 203 16.41 -15.45 12.12
N SER A 204 15.68 -14.63 11.39
CA SER A 204 14.69 -15.09 10.40
C SER A 204 15.30 -16.05 9.37
N LYS A 205 16.46 -15.69 8.78
CA LYS A 205 17.14 -16.51 7.77
C LYS A 205 17.71 -17.82 8.32
N GLU A 206 18.25 -17.81 9.55
CA GLU A 206 18.86 -18.99 10.15
C GLU A 206 17.83 -20.01 10.67
N THR A 207 16.65 -19.52 11.13
CA THR A 207 15.62 -20.39 11.74
C THR A 207 14.45 -20.69 10.82
N ALA A 208 14.41 -20.07 9.62
CA ALA A 208 13.26 -20.08 8.73
C ALA A 208 11.96 -19.52 9.38
N THR A 209 12.05 -18.83 10.52
CA THR A 209 10.91 -18.21 11.18
C THR A 209 10.63 -16.84 10.55
N PRO A 210 9.43 -16.58 9.98
CA PRO A 210 9.12 -15.27 9.45
C PRO A 210 8.95 -14.24 10.56
N VAL A 211 9.40 -13.01 10.29
CA VAL A 211 9.29 -11.87 11.20
C VAL A 211 8.56 -10.75 10.49
N LEU A 212 7.54 -10.21 11.12
CA LEU A 212 6.82 -9.04 10.66
C LEU A 212 7.00 -7.90 11.67
N MET A 213 7.57 -6.77 11.24
CA MET A 213 7.83 -5.64 12.10
C MET A 213 7.08 -4.39 11.66
N ILE A 214 6.62 -3.62 12.63
CA ILE A 214 6.01 -2.31 12.42
C ILE A 214 7.09 -1.24 12.38
N GLY A 215 6.97 -0.31 11.41
CA GLY A 215 7.73 0.92 11.33
C GLY A 215 6.83 2.14 11.18
N HIS A 216 7.21 3.27 11.80
CA HIS A 216 6.50 4.53 11.61
C HIS A 216 7.07 5.29 10.41
N ILE A 217 6.19 5.99 9.68
CA ILE A 217 6.54 6.88 8.58
C ILE A 217 6.55 8.32 9.10
N THR A 218 7.49 9.15 8.63
CA THR A 218 7.49 10.60 8.89
C THR A 218 6.35 11.27 8.13
N LYS A 219 5.99 12.51 8.52
CA LYS A 219 4.93 13.31 7.88
C LYS A 219 5.14 13.52 6.37
N ASP A 220 6.35 13.40 5.89
CA ASP A 220 6.71 13.55 4.46
C ASP A 220 6.52 12.26 3.65
N GLY A 221 5.86 11.24 4.22
CA GLY A 221 5.62 9.95 3.56
C GLY A 221 6.85 9.04 3.45
N SER A 222 8.00 9.45 3.99
CA SER A 222 9.17 8.59 4.11
C SER A 222 9.09 7.76 5.40
N ILE A 223 9.53 6.50 5.36
CA ILE A 223 9.58 5.66 6.57
C ILE A 223 10.52 6.33 7.58
N ALA A 224 10.00 6.63 8.78
CA ALA A 224 10.79 7.19 9.87
C ALA A 224 11.75 6.11 10.40
N GLY A 225 13.00 6.36 10.19
CA GLY A 225 14.01 5.34 10.22
C GLY A 225 14.22 4.88 8.77
N PRO A 226 15.41 4.97 8.30
CA PRO A 226 15.76 5.38 6.97
C PRO A 226 15.26 4.39 5.91
N LYS A 227 15.22 4.83 4.68
CA LYS A 227 15.24 4.01 3.44
C LYS A 227 16.20 2.80 3.52
N VAL A 228 17.10 2.80 4.50
CA VAL A 228 17.97 1.68 4.87
C VAL A 228 17.20 0.42 5.25
N LEU A 229 16.08 0.52 5.97
CA LEU A 229 15.27 -0.67 6.31
C LEU A 229 14.62 -1.27 5.06
N GLU A 230 14.19 -0.46 4.10
CA GLU A 230 13.62 -0.93 2.84
C GLU A 230 14.60 -1.82 2.06
N HIS A 231 15.89 -1.50 2.11
CA HIS A 231 16.92 -2.31 1.44
C HIS A 231 17.24 -3.60 2.19
N MET A 232 17.10 -3.61 3.50
CA MET A 232 17.43 -4.76 4.35
C MET A 232 16.35 -5.84 4.35
N VAL A 233 15.07 -5.44 4.32
CA VAL A 233 13.95 -6.39 4.42
C VAL A 233 13.60 -7.01 3.06
N ASP A 234 12.91 -8.15 3.10
CA ASP A 234 12.46 -8.86 1.90
C ASP A 234 11.19 -8.23 1.32
N THR A 235 10.28 -7.78 2.18
CA THR A 235 9.00 -7.17 1.80
C THR A 235 8.77 -5.89 2.59
N VAL A 236 8.31 -4.84 1.91
CA VAL A 236 7.87 -3.57 2.49
C VAL A 236 6.42 -3.37 2.12
N LEU A 237 5.58 -3.30 3.13
CA LEU A 237 4.18 -2.96 3.02
C LEU A 237 3.98 -1.54 3.54
N GLN A 238 3.24 -0.73 2.81
CA GLN A 238 2.85 0.61 3.22
C GLN A 238 1.36 0.63 3.53
N PHE A 239 1.01 1.08 4.74
CA PHE A 239 -0.35 1.27 5.17
C PHE A 239 -0.73 2.73 4.97
N GLU A 240 -1.65 2.97 4.06
CA GLU A 240 -2.12 4.28 3.61
C GLU A 240 -3.59 4.50 4.03
N GLY A 241 -3.98 5.75 4.14
CA GLY A 241 -5.36 6.14 4.37
C GLY A 241 -5.43 7.50 5.06
N ASP A 242 -6.47 8.24 4.79
CA ASP A 242 -6.77 9.49 5.49
C ASP A 242 -7.55 9.17 6.79
N ARG A 243 -7.29 9.93 7.85
CA ARG A 243 -8.01 9.81 9.14
C ARG A 243 -9.51 10.09 9.01
N HIS A 244 -9.90 10.82 7.98
CA HIS A 244 -11.29 11.18 7.68
C HIS A 244 -12.01 10.14 6.82
N HIS A 245 -11.28 9.18 6.22
CA HIS A 245 -11.86 8.14 5.39
C HIS A 245 -11.98 6.82 6.15
N ILE A 246 -13.05 6.09 5.88
CA ILE A 246 -13.36 4.79 6.51
C ILE A 246 -12.37 3.72 6.05
N TYR A 247 -11.87 3.86 4.81
CA TYR A 247 -11.02 2.86 4.18
C TYR A 247 -9.53 3.06 4.43
N ARG A 248 -8.83 1.92 4.49
CA ARG A 248 -7.38 1.82 4.62
C ARG A 248 -6.84 0.92 3.52
N ILE A 249 -5.71 1.27 2.96
CA ILE A 249 -5.06 0.52 1.88
C ILE A 249 -3.70 0.03 2.37
N VAL A 250 -3.44 -1.27 2.18
CA VAL A 250 -2.10 -1.85 2.36
C VAL A 250 -1.52 -2.10 0.98
N ARG A 251 -0.40 -1.48 0.67
CA ARG A 251 0.28 -1.57 -0.63
C ARG A 251 1.66 -2.21 -0.47
N ALA A 252 2.03 -3.11 -1.38
CA ALA A 252 3.39 -3.61 -1.46
C ALA A 252 4.28 -2.59 -2.19
N VAL A 253 5.21 -1.95 -1.46
CA VAL A 253 6.24 -1.07 -2.05
C VAL A 253 7.43 -1.88 -2.55
N LYS A 254 7.75 -2.97 -1.86
CA LYS A 254 8.78 -3.94 -2.22
C LYS A 254 8.31 -5.34 -1.86
N ASN A 255 8.46 -6.28 -2.78
CA ASN A 255 8.17 -7.68 -2.49
C ASN A 255 9.10 -8.60 -3.31
N ARG A 256 10.02 -9.31 -2.64
CA ARG A 256 10.93 -10.26 -3.30
C ARG A 256 10.24 -11.57 -3.70
N PHE A 257 9.05 -11.82 -3.15
CA PHE A 257 8.34 -13.10 -3.27
C PHE A 257 7.04 -12.99 -4.06
N GLY A 258 6.70 -11.81 -4.57
CA GLY A 258 5.47 -11.55 -5.30
C GLY A 258 5.46 -10.22 -6.01
N SER A 259 4.32 -9.88 -6.58
CA SER A 259 4.10 -8.62 -7.28
C SER A 259 4.03 -7.44 -6.28
N THR A 260 4.53 -6.28 -6.68
CA THR A 260 4.32 -5.00 -5.97
C THR A 260 3.07 -4.26 -6.46
N ALA A 261 2.39 -4.80 -7.47
CA ALA A 261 1.17 -4.20 -8.01
C ALA A 261 -0.10 -4.61 -7.25
N GLU A 262 0.02 -5.45 -6.21
CA GLU A 262 -1.13 -5.88 -5.40
C GLU A 262 -1.36 -4.93 -4.23
N LEU A 263 -2.65 -4.78 -3.88
CA LEU A 263 -3.07 -4.01 -2.71
C LEU A 263 -4.19 -4.72 -1.95
N GLY A 264 -4.25 -4.47 -0.66
CA GLY A 264 -5.32 -4.90 0.24
C GLY A 264 -6.14 -3.71 0.71
N ILE A 265 -7.46 -3.85 0.75
CA ILE A 265 -8.37 -2.79 1.17
C ILE A 265 -9.12 -3.23 2.42
N TYR A 266 -9.14 -2.35 3.40
CA TYR A 266 -9.75 -2.58 4.69
C TYR A 266 -10.70 -1.44 5.06
N GLU A 267 -11.74 -1.79 5.78
CA GLU A 267 -12.62 -0.84 6.45
C GLU A 267 -12.28 -0.81 7.95
N MET A 268 -12.11 0.40 8.51
CA MET A 268 -11.89 0.57 9.94
C MET A 268 -13.21 0.57 10.68
N GLN A 269 -13.43 -0.42 11.52
CA GLN A 269 -14.61 -0.58 12.35
C GLN A 269 -14.26 -0.58 13.84
N GLY A 270 -15.27 -0.48 14.72
CA GLY A 270 -15.07 -0.50 16.19
C GLY A 270 -14.37 -1.77 16.69
N ALA A 271 -14.58 -2.91 16.03
CA ALA A 271 -13.98 -4.20 16.35
C ALA A 271 -12.62 -4.44 15.66
N GLY A 272 -12.10 -3.49 14.89
CA GLY A 272 -10.84 -3.62 14.18
C GLY A 272 -10.96 -3.37 12.68
N LEU A 273 -10.07 -3.98 11.90
CA LEU A 273 -10.02 -3.87 10.45
C LEU A 273 -10.80 -5.04 9.80
N THR A 274 -11.71 -4.71 8.91
CA THR A 274 -12.48 -5.68 8.13
C THR A 274 -12.02 -5.65 6.68
N GLU A 275 -11.74 -6.80 6.12
CA GLU A 275 -11.36 -6.96 4.72
C GLU A 275 -12.49 -6.51 3.78
N VAL A 276 -12.14 -5.73 2.76
CA VAL A 276 -13.08 -5.30 1.73
C VAL A 276 -12.91 -6.18 0.51
N ALA A 277 -13.68 -7.25 0.44
CA ALA A 277 -13.62 -8.20 -0.67
C ALA A 277 -14.04 -7.57 -2.01
N ASN A 278 -14.97 -6.62 -1.98
CA ASN A 278 -15.48 -5.94 -3.17
C ASN A 278 -15.50 -4.40 -2.98
N PRO A 279 -14.36 -3.72 -3.21
CA PRO A 279 -14.29 -2.26 -3.09
C PRO A 279 -15.26 -1.52 -3.99
N SER A 280 -15.50 -2.04 -5.19
CA SER A 280 -16.39 -1.40 -6.17
C SER A 280 -17.81 -1.25 -5.63
N GLN A 281 -18.34 -2.23 -4.88
CA GLN A 281 -19.68 -2.11 -4.29
C GLN A 281 -19.83 -0.97 -3.29
N LEU A 282 -18.73 -0.60 -2.63
CA LEU A 282 -18.70 0.48 -1.65
C LEU A 282 -18.51 1.86 -2.29
N LEU A 283 -17.88 1.89 -3.47
CA LEU A 283 -17.56 3.11 -4.22
C LEU A 283 -18.63 3.48 -5.24
N LEU A 284 -19.62 2.60 -5.41
CA LEU A 284 -20.78 2.83 -6.23
C LEU A 284 -21.96 3.19 -5.34
N SER A 285 -22.54 4.37 -5.54
CA SER A 285 -23.75 4.78 -4.83
C SER A 285 -24.91 3.86 -5.19
N GLN A 286 -25.68 3.42 -4.19
CA GLN A 286 -27.01 2.84 -4.46
C GLN A 286 -27.92 3.95 -4.94
N ARG A 287 -28.43 3.84 -6.17
CA ARG A 287 -29.25 4.89 -6.77
C ARG A 287 -30.61 4.39 -7.18
N ASP A 288 -31.62 5.01 -6.62
CA ASP A 288 -33.01 4.84 -7.06
C ASP A 288 -33.38 5.85 -8.15
N ALA A 289 -32.55 6.85 -8.42
CA ALA A 289 -32.79 7.92 -9.40
C ALA A 289 -31.59 8.14 -10.34
N GLN A 290 -31.92 8.40 -11.62
CA GLN A 290 -30.91 8.84 -12.60
C GLN A 290 -30.60 10.32 -12.38
N LEU A 291 -29.42 10.59 -11.80
CA LEU A 291 -28.93 11.95 -11.55
C LEU A 291 -27.93 12.35 -12.62
N SER A 292 -28.00 13.60 -13.09
CA SER A 292 -26.98 14.17 -13.97
C SER A 292 -25.67 14.40 -13.22
N GLY A 293 -24.56 14.51 -13.94
CA GLY A 293 -23.25 14.81 -13.38
C GLY A 293 -22.50 13.60 -12.85
N THR A 294 -22.92 12.37 -13.15
CA THR A 294 -22.25 11.18 -12.63
C THR A 294 -21.94 10.17 -13.73
N ALA A 295 -20.76 9.57 -13.62
CA ALA A 295 -20.32 8.48 -14.50
C ALA A 295 -19.48 7.46 -13.72
N ILE A 296 -19.43 6.21 -14.20
CA ILE A 296 -18.69 5.14 -13.55
C ILE A 296 -17.41 4.85 -14.34
N ALA A 297 -16.28 5.03 -13.71
CA ALA A 297 -14.97 4.66 -14.27
C ALA A 297 -14.58 3.25 -13.86
N CYS A 298 -14.00 2.49 -14.79
CA CYS A 298 -13.28 1.26 -14.46
C CYS A 298 -11.78 1.55 -14.45
N THR A 299 -11.24 1.79 -13.26
CA THR A 299 -9.83 2.11 -13.00
C THR A 299 -9.05 0.90 -12.51
N LEU A 300 -7.71 1.00 -12.49
CA LEU A 300 -6.82 0.04 -11.85
C LEU A 300 -6.10 0.69 -10.68
N GLU A 301 -6.19 0.06 -9.53
CA GLU A 301 -5.30 0.32 -8.42
C GLU A 301 -4.30 -0.83 -8.31
N GLY A 302 -3.07 -0.57 -8.75
CA GLY A 302 -2.06 -1.62 -8.91
C GLY A 302 -2.47 -2.65 -9.99
N ALA A 303 -2.73 -3.90 -9.58
CA ALA A 303 -3.24 -4.95 -10.46
C ALA A 303 -4.76 -5.14 -10.37
N ARG A 304 -5.42 -4.53 -9.39
CA ARG A 304 -6.84 -4.74 -9.07
C ARG A 304 -7.72 -3.78 -9.84
N PRO A 305 -8.68 -4.28 -10.64
CA PRO A 305 -9.69 -3.44 -11.24
C PRO A 305 -10.70 -3.00 -10.18
N ILE A 306 -11.07 -1.72 -10.22
CA ILE A 306 -12.04 -1.11 -9.31
C ILE A 306 -12.98 -0.24 -10.13
N LEU A 307 -14.28 -0.37 -9.91
CA LEU A 307 -15.25 0.57 -10.45
C LEU A 307 -15.48 1.68 -9.42
N ILE A 308 -15.39 2.91 -9.88
CA ILE A 308 -15.48 4.10 -9.04
C ILE A 308 -16.37 5.14 -9.69
N GLU A 309 -17.16 5.82 -8.88
CA GLU A 309 -18.03 6.88 -9.33
C GLU A 309 -17.26 8.20 -9.42
N THR A 310 -17.38 8.85 -10.58
CA THR A 310 -16.96 10.24 -10.80
C THR A 310 -18.18 11.14 -10.75
N GLN A 311 -18.14 12.18 -9.93
CA GLN A 311 -19.20 13.16 -9.75
C GLN A 311 -18.72 14.52 -10.19
N ALA A 312 -19.43 15.18 -11.10
CA ALA A 312 -19.15 16.53 -11.53
C ALA A 312 -20.36 17.45 -11.28
N LEU A 313 -20.08 18.67 -10.87
CA LEU A 313 -21.04 19.75 -10.83
C LEU A 313 -20.52 20.90 -11.67
N VAL A 314 -21.29 21.28 -12.70
CA VAL A 314 -20.99 22.39 -13.60
C VAL A 314 -22.06 23.47 -13.44
N SER A 315 -21.67 24.68 -13.08
CA SER A 315 -22.58 25.82 -12.90
C SER A 315 -22.03 27.06 -13.57
N THR A 316 -22.87 28.08 -13.74
CA THR A 316 -22.44 29.38 -14.24
C THR A 316 -21.61 30.10 -13.18
N ALA A 317 -20.44 30.60 -13.54
CA ALA A 317 -19.56 31.33 -12.62
C ALA A 317 -20.24 32.67 -12.20
N VAL A 318 -20.59 32.79 -10.92
CA VAL A 318 -21.28 33.96 -10.38
C VAL A 318 -20.31 35.11 -10.08
N TYR A 319 -19.06 34.81 -9.74
CA TYR A 319 -18.06 35.77 -9.25
C TYR A 319 -17.05 36.23 -10.31
N GLY A 320 -17.37 36.09 -11.58
CA GLY A 320 -16.52 36.57 -12.69
C GLY A 320 -15.29 35.76 -13.01
N THR A 321 -14.71 35.04 -12.05
CA THR A 321 -13.59 34.12 -12.27
C THR A 321 -14.04 32.66 -12.03
N PRO A 322 -14.03 31.81 -13.06
CA PRO A 322 -14.47 30.41 -12.93
C PRO A 322 -13.65 29.64 -11.89
N GLN A 323 -14.33 28.97 -10.97
CA GLN A 323 -13.72 28.11 -9.96
C GLN A 323 -13.60 26.69 -10.49
N ARG A 324 -12.47 26.06 -10.21
CA ARG A 324 -12.21 24.67 -10.57
C ARG A 324 -11.59 23.96 -9.38
N THR A 325 -12.25 22.90 -8.91
CA THR A 325 -11.84 22.16 -7.72
C THR A 325 -11.97 20.66 -7.96
N THR A 326 -11.00 19.90 -7.46
CA THR A 326 -11.03 18.43 -7.54
C THR A 326 -10.80 17.80 -6.17
N THR A 327 -11.49 16.68 -5.93
CA THR A 327 -11.21 15.78 -4.84
C THR A 327 -10.92 14.40 -5.44
N GLY A 328 -9.75 13.82 -5.11
CA GLY A 328 -9.35 12.49 -5.62
C GLY A 328 -8.84 12.45 -7.07
N PHE A 329 -8.78 13.60 -7.78
CA PHE A 329 -8.32 13.70 -9.16
C PHE A 329 -7.29 14.83 -9.32
N ASP A 330 -6.33 14.70 -10.24
CA ASP A 330 -5.31 15.72 -10.47
C ASP A 330 -5.90 16.97 -11.12
N MET A 331 -5.69 18.14 -10.50
CA MET A 331 -6.20 19.42 -10.96
C MET A 331 -5.64 19.82 -12.35
N ARG A 332 -4.37 19.52 -12.62
CA ARG A 332 -3.74 19.84 -13.91
C ARG A 332 -4.37 19.00 -15.02
N ARG A 333 -4.67 17.73 -14.71
CA ARG A 333 -5.37 16.84 -15.64
C ARG A 333 -6.78 17.32 -15.94
N LEU A 334 -7.53 17.79 -14.92
CA LEU A 334 -8.86 18.40 -15.13
C LEU A 334 -8.77 19.58 -16.09
N HIS A 335 -7.81 20.50 -15.91
CA HIS A 335 -7.65 21.65 -16.81
C HIS A 335 -7.39 21.22 -18.28
N ILE A 336 -6.62 20.16 -18.48
CA ILE A 336 -6.37 19.59 -19.81
C ILE A 336 -7.66 19.05 -20.43
N LEU A 337 -8.44 18.27 -19.67
CA LEU A 337 -9.69 17.70 -20.17
C LEU A 337 -10.72 18.77 -20.50
N LEU A 338 -10.84 19.82 -19.70
CA LEU A 338 -11.71 20.97 -19.99
C LEU A 338 -11.28 21.70 -21.27
N ALA A 339 -9.99 21.92 -21.48
CA ALA A 339 -9.48 22.52 -22.72
C ALA A 339 -9.74 21.65 -23.96
N VAL A 340 -9.70 20.32 -23.83
CA VAL A 340 -10.08 19.37 -24.91
C VAL A 340 -11.57 19.51 -25.23
N LEU A 341 -12.46 19.51 -24.23
CA LEU A 341 -13.89 19.66 -24.40
C LEU A 341 -14.23 21.00 -25.11
N GLU A 342 -13.60 22.10 -24.70
CA GLU A 342 -13.81 23.39 -25.35
C GLU A 342 -13.34 23.42 -26.80
N LYS A 343 -12.08 23.04 -27.01
CA LYS A 343 -11.45 23.21 -28.32
C LYS A 343 -11.84 22.19 -29.36
N ARG A 344 -12.14 20.94 -28.93
CA ARG A 344 -12.39 19.81 -29.84
C ARG A 344 -13.86 19.42 -29.94
N CYS A 345 -14.61 19.62 -28.85
CA CYS A 345 -16.03 19.23 -28.81
C CYS A 345 -16.98 20.44 -28.83
N GLY A 346 -16.47 21.66 -28.75
CA GLY A 346 -17.27 22.89 -28.90
C GLY A 346 -18.05 23.32 -27.64
N PHE A 347 -17.82 22.70 -26.49
CA PHE A 347 -18.48 23.07 -25.22
C PHE A 347 -17.95 24.39 -24.68
N ARG A 348 -18.83 25.23 -24.13
CA ARG A 348 -18.47 26.54 -23.53
C ARG A 348 -18.28 26.40 -22.01
N LEU A 349 -17.13 25.87 -21.58
CA LEU A 349 -16.83 25.64 -20.18
C LEU A 349 -15.95 26.75 -19.54
N GLY A 350 -15.37 27.64 -20.36
CA GLY A 350 -14.46 28.70 -19.91
C GLY A 350 -15.08 29.67 -18.90
N ALA A 351 -16.39 29.89 -18.96
CA ALA A 351 -17.15 30.76 -18.05
C ALA A 351 -17.97 29.98 -16.99
N LYS A 352 -17.72 28.69 -16.82
CA LYS A 352 -18.44 27.83 -15.87
C LYS A 352 -17.53 27.39 -14.73
N ASP A 353 -18.08 27.34 -13.52
CA ASP A 353 -17.49 26.66 -12.39
C ASP A 353 -17.56 25.15 -12.59
N VAL A 354 -16.49 24.43 -12.26
CA VAL A 354 -16.42 22.97 -12.37
C VAL A 354 -15.88 22.37 -11.09
N PHE A 355 -16.69 21.59 -10.42
CA PHE A 355 -16.34 20.81 -9.24
C PHE A 355 -16.34 19.33 -9.60
N LEU A 356 -15.24 18.63 -9.31
CA LEU A 356 -15.10 17.20 -9.58
C LEU A 356 -14.76 16.46 -8.29
N ASN A 357 -15.50 15.40 -8.01
CA ASN A 357 -15.27 14.53 -6.86
C ASN A 357 -15.20 13.07 -7.29
N ILE A 358 -14.20 12.36 -6.80
CA ILE A 358 -14.10 10.91 -6.91
C ILE A 358 -14.69 10.32 -5.63
N ALA A 359 -15.68 9.43 -5.78
CA ALA A 359 -16.37 8.82 -4.64
C ALA A 359 -15.39 8.07 -3.72
N GLY A 360 -15.67 8.11 -2.40
CA GLY A 360 -14.84 7.48 -1.39
C GLY A 360 -13.52 8.21 -1.07
N GLY A 361 -13.25 9.38 -1.70
CA GLY A 361 -12.05 10.19 -1.46
C GLY A 361 -10.74 9.51 -1.87
N ILE A 362 -10.80 8.46 -2.68
CA ILE A 362 -9.62 7.76 -3.19
C ILE A 362 -8.97 8.62 -4.26
N ARG A 363 -7.64 8.79 -4.16
CA ARG A 363 -6.88 9.45 -5.21
C ARG A 363 -6.61 8.47 -6.35
N VAL A 364 -7.12 8.77 -7.54
CA VAL A 364 -6.96 7.95 -8.75
C VAL A 364 -5.87 8.57 -9.63
N GLU A 365 -4.86 7.75 -9.97
CA GLU A 365 -3.74 8.16 -10.83
C GLU A 365 -3.82 7.49 -12.23
N ASP A 366 -4.70 6.50 -12.39
CA ASP A 366 -4.89 5.78 -13.66
C ASP A 366 -5.58 6.68 -14.69
N PRO A 367 -4.96 6.96 -15.86
CA PRO A 367 -5.56 7.79 -16.89
C PRO A 367 -6.82 7.21 -17.54
N ALA A 368 -7.12 5.93 -17.32
CA ALA A 368 -8.34 5.30 -17.80
C ALA A 368 -9.64 5.96 -17.29
N ILE A 369 -9.56 6.74 -16.20
CA ILE A 369 -10.69 7.48 -15.62
C ILE A 369 -11.11 8.70 -16.46
N ASP A 370 -10.23 9.23 -17.33
CA ASP A 370 -10.47 10.46 -18.08
C ASP A 370 -11.79 10.47 -18.82
N LEU A 371 -12.13 9.35 -19.45
CA LEU A 371 -13.37 9.24 -20.23
C LEU A 371 -14.61 9.38 -19.33
N ALA A 372 -14.61 8.78 -18.15
CA ALA A 372 -15.69 8.93 -17.17
C ALA A 372 -15.77 10.37 -16.64
N VAL A 373 -14.63 11.00 -16.37
CA VAL A 373 -14.55 12.40 -15.93
C VAL A 373 -15.17 13.33 -16.98
N ILE A 374 -14.82 13.17 -18.24
CA ILE A 374 -15.43 13.94 -19.34
C ILE A 374 -16.94 13.72 -19.39
N CYS A 375 -17.38 12.44 -19.34
CA CYS A 375 -18.79 12.10 -19.40
C CYS A 375 -19.58 12.68 -18.21
N SER A 376 -19.02 12.67 -16.98
CA SER A 376 -19.68 13.28 -15.81
C SER A 376 -19.77 14.81 -15.93
N ILE A 377 -18.74 15.48 -16.43
CA ILE A 377 -18.75 16.95 -16.66
C ILE A 377 -19.82 17.32 -17.68
N LEU A 378 -19.90 16.60 -18.79
CA LEU A 378 -20.88 16.87 -19.85
C LEU A 378 -22.30 16.53 -19.40
N SER A 379 -22.50 15.43 -18.70
CA SER A 379 -23.76 15.07 -18.07
C SER A 379 -24.28 16.19 -17.16
N SER A 380 -23.41 16.77 -16.33
CA SER A 380 -23.75 17.91 -15.48
C SER A 380 -23.97 19.22 -16.26
N SER A 381 -23.17 19.46 -17.31
CA SER A 381 -23.27 20.70 -18.10
C SER A 381 -24.57 20.80 -18.88
N GLU A 382 -25.05 19.67 -19.39
CA GLU A 382 -26.27 19.56 -20.24
C GLU A 382 -27.49 19.05 -19.45
N ASP A 383 -27.30 18.75 -18.16
CA ASP A 383 -28.31 18.17 -17.25
C ASP A 383 -28.94 16.87 -17.78
N LEU A 384 -28.11 16.02 -18.39
CA LEU A 384 -28.49 14.72 -18.95
C LEU A 384 -27.92 13.60 -18.12
N SER A 385 -28.75 12.69 -17.63
CA SER A 385 -28.31 11.53 -16.86
C SER A 385 -27.69 10.45 -17.75
N ILE A 386 -26.68 9.78 -17.24
CA ILE A 386 -26.08 8.59 -17.84
C ILE A 386 -26.68 7.35 -17.18
N ASP A 387 -27.00 6.32 -17.97
CA ASP A 387 -27.50 5.04 -17.44
C ASP A 387 -26.45 4.48 -16.43
N PRO A 388 -26.85 4.20 -15.18
CA PRO A 388 -25.95 3.73 -14.13
C PRO A 388 -25.33 2.35 -14.43
N MET A 389 -25.85 1.61 -15.43
CA MET A 389 -25.31 0.34 -15.87
C MET A 389 -24.26 0.48 -16.98
N ILE A 390 -23.83 1.72 -17.27
CA ILE A 390 -22.74 2.02 -18.21
C ILE A 390 -21.49 2.41 -17.43
N CYS A 391 -20.34 1.89 -17.85
CA CYS A 391 -19.04 2.31 -17.31
C CYS A 391 -18.04 2.63 -18.43
N PHE A 392 -16.93 3.25 -18.05
CA PHE A 392 -15.97 3.83 -18.97
C PHE A 392 -14.54 3.42 -18.61
N ALA A 393 -13.69 3.14 -19.62
CA ALA A 393 -12.27 2.95 -19.44
C ALA A 393 -11.50 3.46 -20.67
N GLY A 394 -10.94 4.67 -20.60
CA GLY A 394 -10.20 5.27 -21.70
C GLY A 394 -9.44 6.51 -21.30
N GLU A 395 -8.21 6.65 -21.75
CA GLU A 395 -7.43 7.88 -21.64
C GLU A 395 -7.86 8.86 -22.75
N VAL A 396 -7.94 10.13 -22.43
CA VAL A 396 -8.28 11.18 -23.40
C VAL A 396 -7.04 11.98 -23.78
N GLY A 397 -6.68 11.96 -25.06
CA GLY A 397 -5.56 12.73 -25.59
C GLY A 397 -5.95 14.17 -25.94
N LEU A 398 -4.94 15.01 -26.19
CA LEU A 398 -5.10 16.45 -26.45
C LEU A 398 -5.84 16.77 -27.77
N THR A 399 -5.92 15.82 -28.68
CA THR A 399 -6.67 15.97 -29.94
C THR A 399 -8.12 15.48 -29.86
N GLY A 400 -8.54 15.00 -28.66
CA GLY A 400 -9.85 14.44 -28.40
C GLY A 400 -9.97 12.95 -28.79
N GLU A 401 -8.83 12.31 -29.07
CA GLU A 401 -8.75 10.86 -29.31
C GLU A 401 -8.89 10.08 -28.00
N ILE A 402 -9.48 8.89 -28.07
CA ILE A 402 -9.54 7.93 -26.96
C ILE A 402 -8.40 6.93 -27.11
N ARG A 403 -7.43 6.99 -26.22
CA ARG A 403 -6.26 6.14 -26.21
C ARG A 403 -6.49 4.81 -25.52
N PRO A 404 -5.78 3.76 -25.94
CA PRO A 404 -5.85 2.46 -25.30
C PRO A 404 -5.28 2.53 -23.88
N VAL A 405 -5.90 1.74 -22.98
CA VAL A 405 -5.48 1.60 -21.59
C VAL A 405 -5.00 0.19 -21.30
N ASN A 406 -4.16 0.05 -20.30
CA ASN A 406 -3.59 -1.23 -19.93
C ASN A 406 -4.63 -2.17 -19.29
N ARG A 407 -4.43 -3.50 -19.46
CA ARG A 407 -5.21 -4.57 -18.82
C ARG A 407 -6.72 -4.43 -19.07
N ILE A 408 -7.11 -4.10 -20.28
CA ILE A 408 -8.52 -3.86 -20.62
C ILE A 408 -9.41 -5.09 -20.39
N GLU A 409 -8.90 -6.30 -20.62
CA GLU A 409 -9.64 -7.54 -20.35
C GLU A 409 -10.04 -7.67 -18.89
N THR A 410 -9.13 -7.34 -17.98
CA THR A 410 -9.36 -7.40 -16.52
C THR A 410 -10.44 -6.41 -16.12
N ARG A 411 -10.43 -5.20 -16.72
CA ARG A 411 -11.45 -4.17 -16.49
C ARG A 411 -12.83 -4.61 -16.99
N ILE A 412 -12.90 -5.17 -18.18
CA ILE A 412 -14.15 -5.68 -18.77
C ILE A 412 -14.71 -6.82 -17.91
N LYS A 413 -13.89 -7.77 -17.49
CA LYS A 413 -14.28 -8.87 -16.61
C LYS A 413 -14.86 -8.38 -15.29
N GLU A 414 -14.24 -7.38 -14.68
CA GLU A 414 -14.73 -6.80 -13.43
C GLU A 414 -16.05 -6.07 -13.62
N ALA A 415 -16.19 -5.27 -14.67
CA ALA A 415 -17.45 -4.62 -15.01
C ALA A 415 -18.58 -5.63 -15.25
N ALA A 416 -18.30 -6.70 -16.01
CA ALA A 416 -19.22 -7.79 -16.24
C ALA A 416 -19.63 -8.52 -14.95
N ARG A 417 -18.65 -8.82 -14.08
CA ARG A 417 -18.86 -9.46 -12.76
C ARG A 417 -19.78 -8.65 -11.86
N LEU A 418 -19.70 -7.32 -11.94
CA LEU A 418 -20.52 -6.38 -11.16
C LEU A 418 -21.89 -6.10 -11.82
N GLY A 419 -22.16 -6.72 -12.97
CA GLY A 419 -23.46 -6.66 -13.63
C GLY A 419 -23.66 -5.48 -14.57
N PHE A 420 -22.61 -4.69 -14.87
CA PHE A 420 -22.70 -3.62 -15.87
C PHE A 420 -23.11 -4.16 -17.23
N LYS A 421 -23.89 -3.37 -17.96
CA LYS A 421 -24.44 -3.77 -19.27
C LYS A 421 -23.59 -3.29 -20.43
N LYS A 422 -22.95 -2.12 -20.27
CA LYS A 422 -22.11 -1.54 -21.32
C LYS A 422 -20.81 -0.98 -20.73
N ILE A 423 -19.73 -1.12 -21.49
CA ILE A 423 -18.46 -0.47 -21.19
C ILE A 423 -17.92 0.23 -22.44
N PHE A 424 -17.63 1.53 -22.33
CA PHE A 424 -16.97 2.29 -23.39
C PHE A 424 -15.45 2.20 -23.20
N VAL A 425 -14.76 1.79 -24.27
CA VAL A 425 -13.29 1.61 -24.28
C VAL A 425 -12.70 2.19 -25.55
N SER A 426 -11.38 2.39 -25.60
CA SER A 426 -10.73 2.74 -26.87
C SER A 426 -10.93 1.64 -27.92
N ARG A 427 -11.25 2.01 -29.17
CA ARG A 427 -11.32 1.05 -30.28
C ARG A 427 -10.03 0.28 -30.49
N TYR A 428 -8.88 0.90 -30.15
CA TYR A 428 -7.58 0.27 -30.25
C TYR A 428 -7.34 -0.81 -29.21
N ASN A 429 -8.10 -0.81 -28.12
CA ASN A 429 -8.08 -1.89 -27.12
C ASN A 429 -8.79 -3.16 -27.62
N LEU A 430 -9.63 -3.07 -28.65
CA LEU A 430 -10.38 -4.22 -29.16
C LEU A 430 -9.54 -5.11 -30.08
N GLN A 431 -8.41 -4.63 -30.56
CA GLN A 431 -7.52 -5.39 -31.44
C GLN A 431 -6.84 -6.52 -30.64
N GLY A 432 -7.13 -7.76 -31.03
CA GLY A 432 -6.57 -8.96 -30.37
C GLY A 432 -7.26 -9.42 -29.10
N LEU A 433 -8.37 -8.78 -28.70
CA LEU A 433 -9.17 -9.21 -27.57
C LEU A 433 -10.06 -10.41 -27.94
N ASP A 434 -9.97 -11.48 -27.12
CA ASP A 434 -10.93 -12.59 -27.20
C ASP A 434 -12.07 -12.36 -26.18
N LEU A 435 -13.12 -11.69 -26.63
CA LEU A 435 -14.33 -11.39 -25.83
C LEU A 435 -15.37 -12.51 -25.86
N LYS A 436 -15.05 -13.68 -26.43
CA LYS A 436 -16.03 -14.78 -26.58
C LYS A 436 -16.55 -15.31 -25.25
N SER A 437 -15.79 -15.13 -24.16
CA SER A 437 -16.17 -15.55 -22.81
C SER A 437 -17.09 -14.55 -22.09
N GLU A 438 -17.12 -13.27 -22.51
CA GLU A 438 -17.81 -12.19 -21.78
C GLU A 438 -19.08 -11.73 -22.51
N LYS A 439 -20.07 -12.63 -22.63
CA LYS A 439 -21.36 -12.32 -23.29
C LYS A 439 -22.29 -11.45 -22.44
N SER A 440 -21.99 -11.19 -21.20
CA SER A 440 -22.84 -10.48 -20.23
C SER A 440 -22.75 -8.95 -20.33
N ILE A 441 -21.73 -8.42 -21.03
CA ILE A 441 -21.47 -6.98 -21.16
C ILE A 441 -21.24 -6.62 -22.63
N GLU A 442 -21.86 -5.53 -23.10
CA GLU A 442 -21.60 -4.94 -24.40
C GLU A 442 -20.36 -4.05 -24.35
N VAL A 443 -19.34 -4.35 -25.17
CA VAL A 443 -18.10 -3.58 -25.26
C VAL A 443 -18.15 -2.66 -26.46
N ILE A 444 -18.19 -1.34 -26.19
CA ILE A 444 -18.32 -0.30 -27.22
C ILE A 444 -16.96 0.35 -27.43
N GLY A 445 -16.38 0.11 -28.62
CA GLY A 445 -15.10 0.69 -29.01
C GLY A 445 -15.26 2.07 -29.65
N VAL A 446 -14.67 3.09 -29.03
CA VAL A 446 -14.73 4.50 -29.48
C VAL A 446 -13.35 5.03 -29.78
N GLY A 447 -13.25 5.90 -30.79
CA GLY A 447 -11.97 6.53 -31.19
C GLY A 447 -11.84 7.97 -30.73
N ARG A 448 -12.96 8.67 -30.53
CA ARG A 448 -12.99 10.10 -30.21
C ARG A 448 -14.10 10.40 -29.18
N VAL A 449 -13.93 11.52 -28.47
CA VAL A 449 -14.91 11.98 -27.47
C VAL A 449 -16.29 12.26 -28.07
N ASP A 450 -16.36 12.83 -29.27
CA ASP A 450 -17.61 13.10 -29.99
C ASP A 450 -18.43 11.82 -30.27
N GLU A 451 -17.78 10.70 -30.60
CA GLU A 451 -18.44 9.40 -30.79
C GLU A 451 -19.11 8.91 -29.49
N VAL A 452 -18.45 9.12 -28.34
CA VAL A 452 -19.00 8.73 -27.03
C VAL A 452 -20.25 9.54 -26.73
N LEU A 453 -20.23 10.85 -27.00
CA LEU A 453 -21.38 11.74 -26.76
C LEU A 453 -22.59 11.39 -27.62
N GLN A 454 -22.35 11.08 -28.90
CA GLN A 454 -23.42 10.60 -29.79
C GLN A 454 -24.02 9.28 -29.29
N ALA A 455 -23.20 8.36 -28.79
CA ALA A 455 -23.66 7.08 -28.30
C ALA A 455 -24.40 7.14 -26.96
N LEU A 456 -24.14 8.18 -26.14
CA LEU A 456 -24.76 8.34 -24.83
C LEU A 456 -26.02 9.23 -24.84
N PHE A 457 -26.07 10.26 -25.68
CA PHE A 457 -27.05 11.33 -25.60
C PHE A 457 -27.84 11.55 -26.92
N ALA A 458 -27.55 10.78 -27.96
CA ALA A 458 -28.35 10.75 -29.21
C ALA A 458 -29.39 9.65 -29.13
#